data_05005bee737669bec7839d61566af8de
#
_entry.id   05005bee737669bec7839d61566af8de
#
_cell.length_a   1.000
_cell.length_b   1.000
_cell.length_c   1.000
_cell.angle_alpha   90.00
_cell.angle_beta   90.00
_cell.angle_gamma   90.00
#
_symmetry.space_group_name_H-M   'P 1'
#
loop_
_entity.id
_entity.type
_entity.pdbx_description
1 polymer ?
#
loop_
_entity_poly.entity_id
_entity_poly.type
_entity_poly.pdbx_seq_one_letter_code
_entity_poly.pdbx_strand_id
1 'polypeptide(L)'
;ATGACLAVLLLALLASRGALLHRFFFYDVTDTGMDFFHSIEYMRGRMPYGQFDTLYPPLANLFFYVLYLLVPKTQSATWTESYISSLNMRGTERDLRLQQATMMLFVVFVIVVVLGIVSMTERLTRSCGGRKKLLAFCAVFSYGVLYGLERGNILLLCWPLMAFFILYRNSEKPLLRELACLALAIAAGFKLYPALL
;
A
#
# COMPACT_ATOMS: atom_id res chain seq x y z
N ALA A 1 16.21 14.26 -13.09
CA ALA A 1 15.88 13.09 -13.93
C ALA A 1 14.86 12.17 -13.25
N THR A 2 15.08 11.74 -12.00
CA THR A 2 14.20 10.79 -11.30
C THR A 2 12.77 11.29 -11.07
N GLY A 3 12.61 12.58 -10.71
CA GLY A 3 11.29 13.18 -10.53
C GLY A 3 10.49 13.28 -11.84
N ALA A 4 11.18 13.56 -12.97
CA ALA A 4 10.55 13.59 -14.28
C ALA A 4 10.09 12.18 -14.72
N CYS A 5 10.90 11.14 -14.49
CA CYS A 5 10.52 9.76 -14.80
C CYS A 5 9.31 9.30 -13.96
N LEU A 6 9.29 9.63 -12.65
CA LEU A 6 8.15 9.36 -11.78
C LEU A 6 6.89 10.11 -12.23
N ALA A 7 7.02 11.38 -12.57
CA ALA A 7 5.90 12.18 -13.08
C ALA A 7 5.35 11.63 -14.39
N VAL A 8 6.22 11.23 -15.33
CA VAL A 8 5.81 10.60 -16.60
C VAL A 8 5.11 9.27 -16.35
N LEU A 9 5.65 8.43 -15.44
CA LEU A 9 5.02 7.17 -15.07
C LEU A 9 3.64 7.40 -14.45
N LEU A 10 3.52 8.33 -13.50
CA LEU A 10 2.26 8.69 -12.86
C LEU A 10 1.24 9.23 -13.87
N LEU A 11 1.67 10.13 -14.77
CA LEU A 11 0.79 10.65 -15.82
C LEU A 11 0.33 9.54 -16.77
N ALA A 12 1.22 8.62 -17.15
CA ALA A 12 0.88 7.48 -17.98
C ALA A 12 -0.11 6.53 -17.28
N LEU A 13 0.07 6.28 -15.98
CA LEU A 13 -0.83 5.47 -15.17
C LEU A 13 -2.23 6.12 -15.06
N LEU A 14 -2.28 7.43 -14.80
CA LEU A 14 -3.52 8.19 -14.74
C LEU A 14 -4.21 8.26 -16.10
N ALA A 15 -3.47 8.58 -17.17
CA ALA A 15 -3.99 8.67 -18.52
C ALA A 15 -4.54 7.33 -19.04
N SER A 16 -3.90 6.22 -18.66
CA SER A 16 -4.35 4.86 -19.02
C SER A 16 -5.51 4.35 -18.13
N ARG A 17 -5.95 5.13 -17.14
CA ARG A 17 -6.96 4.71 -16.14
C ARG A 17 -6.60 3.37 -15.48
N GLY A 18 -5.33 3.13 -15.23
CA GLY A 18 -4.82 1.89 -14.65
C GLY A 18 -4.54 0.75 -15.64
N ALA A 19 -4.87 0.88 -16.93
CA ALA A 19 -4.65 -0.18 -17.91
C ALA A 19 -3.16 -0.54 -18.08
N LEU A 20 -2.25 0.43 -17.91
CA LEU A 20 -0.81 0.17 -17.89
C LEU A 20 -0.39 -0.67 -16.70
N LEU A 21 -0.92 -0.40 -15.50
CA LEU A 21 -0.69 -1.24 -14.32
C LEU A 21 -1.12 -2.67 -14.57
N HIS A 22 -2.32 -2.85 -15.15
CA HIS A 22 -2.83 -4.17 -15.48
C HIS A 22 -1.90 -4.95 -16.43
N ARG A 23 -1.28 -4.29 -17.39
CA ARG A 23 -0.35 -4.93 -18.34
C ARG A 23 1.02 -5.26 -17.75
N PHE A 24 1.55 -4.42 -16.86
CA PHE A 24 2.93 -4.54 -16.39
C PHE A 24 3.06 -5.16 -15.00
N PHE A 25 2.07 -4.93 -14.11
CA PHE A 25 2.12 -5.37 -12.73
C PHE A 25 1.16 -6.53 -12.41
N PHE A 26 0.10 -6.70 -13.18
CA PHE A 26 -0.89 -7.77 -12.96
C PHE A 26 -0.72 -8.89 -13.98
N TYR A 27 0.52 -9.34 -14.15
CA TYR A 27 0.81 -10.45 -15.04
C TYR A 27 0.28 -11.78 -14.50
N ASP A 28 0.45 -12.03 -13.21
CA ASP A 28 -0.12 -13.20 -12.55
C ASP A 28 -1.53 -12.89 -12.03
N VAL A 29 -2.51 -13.48 -12.71
CA VAL A 29 -3.93 -13.33 -12.36
C VAL A 29 -4.21 -13.86 -10.95
N THR A 30 -3.38 -14.76 -10.43
CA THR A 30 -3.60 -15.38 -9.12
C THR A 30 -3.05 -14.57 -7.95
N ASP A 31 -1.91 -13.90 -8.11
CA ASP A 31 -1.16 -13.35 -6.99
C ASP A 31 -0.95 -11.84 -7.03
N THR A 32 -0.86 -11.23 -8.22
CA THR A 32 -0.55 -9.81 -8.34
C THR A 32 -1.67 -8.93 -7.78
N GLY A 33 -1.32 -8.02 -6.85
CA GLY A 33 -2.25 -7.13 -6.18
C GLY A 33 -3.11 -7.79 -5.10
N MET A 34 -2.93 -9.08 -4.83
CA MET A 34 -3.85 -9.83 -3.98
C MET A 34 -3.85 -9.37 -2.52
N ASP A 35 -2.70 -8.96 -1.97
CA ASP A 35 -2.63 -8.47 -0.59
C ASP A 35 -3.48 -7.20 -0.40
N PHE A 36 -3.62 -6.37 -1.44
CA PHE A 36 -4.45 -5.17 -1.40
C PHE A 36 -5.93 -5.48 -1.65
N PHE A 37 -6.21 -6.12 -2.78
CA PHE A 37 -7.60 -6.31 -3.23
C PHE A 37 -8.35 -7.36 -2.42
N HIS A 38 -7.71 -8.47 -2.04
CA HIS A 38 -8.32 -9.46 -1.13
C HIS A 38 -8.59 -8.87 0.24
N SER A 39 -7.66 -8.06 0.77
CA SER A 39 -7.88 -7.45 2.08
C SER A 39 -9.06 -6.48 2.08
N ILE A 40 -9.29 -5.74 0.98
CA ILE A 40 -10.50 -4.93 0.81
C ILE A 40 -11.75 -5.83 0.75
N GLU A 41 -11.67 -6.94 0.04
CA GLU A 41 -12.78 -7.89 -0.07
C GLU A 41 -13.15 -8.51 1.27
N TYR A 42 -12.17 -8.90 2.09
CA TYR A 42 -12.42 -9.50 3.41
C TYR A 42 -13.21 -8.59 4.35
N MET A 43 -13.13 -7.27 4.16
CA MET A 43 -13.86 -6.31 4.99
C MET A 43 -15.37 -6.32 4.76
N ARG A 44 -15.83 -6.91 3.68
CA ARG A 44 -17.23 -7.04 3.34
C ARG A 44 -18.00 -7.93 4.33
N GLY A 45 -17.39 -9.03 4.77
CA GLY A 45 -18.03 -10.01 5.65
C GLY A 45 -18.24 -9.55 7.08
N ARG A 46 -17.78 -8.36 7.48
CA ARG A 46 -17.81 -7.82 8.86
C ARG A 46 -17.07 -8.66 9.90
N MET A 47 -16.58 -9.84 9.55
CA MET A 47 -15.87 -10.76 10.44
C MET A 47 -14.61 -11.29 9.77
N PRO A 48 -13.60 -10.42 9.52
CA PRO A 48 -12.42 -10.79 8.76
C PRO A 48 -11.64 -11.96 9.37
N TYR A 49 -11.62 -12.08 10.70
CA TYR A 49 -10.93 -13.16 11.38
C TYR A 49 -11.72 -14.48 11.42
N GLY A 50 -13.05 -14.42 11.47
CA GLY A 50 -13.88 -15.63 11.58
C GLY A 50 -14.31 -16.21 10.22
N GLN A 51 -14.31 -15.39 9.18
CA GLN A 51 -14.82 -15.78 7.87
C GLN A 51 -13.71 -15.98 6.83
N PHE A 52 -12.61 -15.24 6.96
CA PHE A 52 -11.55 -15.19 5.95
C PHE A 52 -10.15 -15.47 6.50
N ASP A 53 -10.04 -15.79 7.80
CA ASP A 53 -8.76 -16.13 8.48
C ASP A 53 -7.64 -15.11 8.20
N THR A 54 -7.98 -13.82 8.20
CA THR A 54 -7.00 -12.77 7.93
C THR A 54 -5.89 -12.78 8.99
N LEU A 55 -4.64 -12.67 8.53
CA LEU A 55 -3.45 -12.60 9.38
C LEU A 55 -3.07 -11.15 9.73
N TYR A 56 -3.82 -10.17 9.26
CA TYR A 56 -3.53 -8.77 9.55
C TYR A 56 -4.02 -8.34 10.93
N PRO A 57 -3.24 -7.52 11.67
CA PRO A 57 -3.68 -6.91 12.92
C PRO A 57 -4.93 -6.03 12.74
N PRO A 58 -5.67 -5.73 13.83
CA PRO A 58 -6.93 -4.99 13.75
C PRO A 58 -6.84 -3.63 13.05
N LEU A 59 -5.75 -2.88 13.25
CA LEU A 59 -5.58 -1.57 12.61
C LEU A 59 -5.40 -1.69 11.09
N ALA A 60 -4.72 -2.73 10.61
CA ALA A 60 -4.62 -3.00 9.18
C ALA A 60 -5.99 -3.35 8.58
N ASN A 61 -6.79 -4.15 9.29
CA ASN A 61 -8.15 -4.45 8.86
C ASN A 61 -9.03 -3.20 8.86
N LEU A 62 -8.87 -2.30 9.85
CA LEU A 62 -9.56 -1.01 9.87
C LEU A 62 -9.18 -0.14 8.66
N PHE A 63 -7.89 -0.10 8.30
CA PHE A 63 -7.43 0.60 7.09
C PHE A 63 -8.11 0.06 5.84
N PHE A 64 -8.13 -1.26 5.63
CA PHE A 64 -8.80 -1.86 4.49
C PHE A 64 -10.32 -1.69 4.54
N TYR A 65 -10.92 -1.65 5.73
CA TYR A 65 -12.34 -1.34 5.89
C TYR A 65 -12.68 0.09 5.41
N VAL A 66 -11.85 1.08 5.73
CA VAL A 66 -12.02 2.44 5.21
C VAL A 66 -11.93 2.45 3.69
N LEU A 67 -10.97 1.73 3.09
CA LEU A 67 -10.89 1.61 1.63
C LEU A 67 -12.14 0.92 1.05
N TYR A 68 -12.63 -0.13 1.70
CA TYR A 68 -13.87 -0.81 1.31
C TYR A 68 -15.08 0.12 1.28
N LEU A 69 -15.18 1.07 2.24
CA LEU A 69 -16.28 2.05 2.26
C LEU A 69 -16.24 3.01 1.05
N LEU A 70 -15.09 3.17 0.42
CA LEU A 70 -14.91 3.99 -0.78
C LEU A 70 -15.24 3.24 -2.08
N VAL A 71 -15.40 1.92 -2.01
CA VAL A 71 -15.81 1.11 -3.18
C VAL A 71 -17.30 1.31 -3.44
N PRO A 72 -17.72 1.61 -4.68
CA PRO A 72 -19.13 1.77 -5.02
C PRO A 72 -19.97 0.55 -4.66
N LYS A 73 -21.11 0.77 -4.00
CA LYS A 73 -22.01 -0.31 -3.53
C LYS A 73 -22.53 -1.19 -4.66
N THR A 74 -22.73 -0.64 -5.83
CA THR A 74 -23.13 -1.38 -7.05
C THR A 74 -22.11 -2.45 -7.44
N GLN A 75 -20.84 -2.17 -7.21
CA GLN A 75 -19.77 -3.13 -7.43
C GLN A 75 -19.66 -4.13 -6.28
N SER A 76 -19.94 -3.73 -5.04
CA SER A 76 -19.94 -4.61 -3.88
C SER A 76 -21.14 -5.56 -3.85
N ALA A 77 -22.28 -5.20 -4.43
CA ALA A 77 -23.48 -6.02 -4.44
C ALA A 77 -23.33 -7.33 -5.26
N THR A 78 -22.41 -7.36 -6.22
CA THR A 78 -22.09 -8.57 -7.00
C THR A 78 -21.15 -9.54 -6.29
N TRP A 79 -20.66 -9.17 -5.12
CA TRP A 79 -19.65 -9.90 -4.34
C TRP A 79 -20.24 -10.78 -3.25
N THR A 80 -21.54 -11.08 -3.29
CA THR A 80 -22.27 -11.84 -2.27
C THR A 80 -21.90 -13.31 -2.19
N GLU A 81 -20.98 -13.78 -3.02
CA GLU A 81 -20.60 -15.18 -3.05
C GLU A 81 -19.32 -15.45 -2.26
N SER A 82 -19.12 -16.67 -1.80
CA SER A 82 -18.07 -17.10 -0.89
C SER A 82 -16.64 -16.79 -1.41
N TYR A 83 -15.66 -16.82 -0.51
CA TYR A 83 -14.22 -16.74 -0.82
C TYR A 83 -13.79 -17.61 -2.02
N ILE A 84 -14.40 -18.79 -2.18
CA ILE A 84 -14.14 -19.70 -3.30
C ILE A 84 -14.59 -19.07 -4.63
N SER A 85 -15.70 -18.31 -4.65
CA SER A 85 -16.16 -17.66 -5.87
C SER A 85 -15.29 -16.47 -6.26
N SER A 86 -14.67 -15.78 -5.30
CA SER A 86 -13.69 -14.72 -5.61
C SER A 86 -12.46 -15.27 -6.30
N LEU A 87 -12.00 -16.46 -5.93
CA LEU A 87 -10.92 -17.17 -6.61
C LEU A 87 -11.30 -17.56 -8.04
N ASN A 88 -12.52 -17.98 -8.26
CA ASN A 88 -13.05 -18.35 -9.59
C ASN A 88 -13.36 -17.12 -10.47
N MET A 89 -13.48 -15.93 -9.89
CA MET A 89 -13.74 -14.68 -10.61
C MET A 89 -12.49 -13.92 -11.05
N ARG A 90 -11.31 -14.44 -10.77
CA ARG A 90 -10.04 -13.84 -11.19
C ARG A 90 -10.03 -13.66 -12.71
N GLY A 91 -9.71 -12.44 -13.16
CA GLY A 91 -9.70 -12.08 -14.57
C GLY A 91 -11.10 -11.88 -15.20
N THR A 92 -12.19 -12.01 -14.44
CA THR A 92 -13.53 -11.66 -14.89
C THR A 92 -13.84 -10.17 -14.65
N GLU A 93 -14.93 -9.66 -15.23
CA GLU A 93 -15.39 -8.28 -15.00
C GLU A 93 -15.70 -7.97 -13.52
N ARG A 94 -15.89 -8.99 -12.70
CA ARG A 94 -16.14 -8.88 -11.26
C ARG A 94 -14.86 -8.83 -10.43
N ASP A 95 -13.69 -9.04 -11.02
CA ASP A 95 -12.40 -8.91 -10.35
C ASP A 95 -12.18 -7.45 -9.94
N LEU A 96 -11.88 -7.19 -8.65
CA LEU A 96 -11.60 -5.85 -8.11
C LEU A 96 -10.51 -5.12 -8.87
N ARG A 97 -9.54 -5.85 -9.38
CA ARG A 97 -8.42 -5.29 -10.14
C ARG A 97 -8.88 -4.67 -11.45
N LEU A 98 -9.99 -5.12 -12.00
CA LEU A 98 -10.59 -4.59 -13.24
C LEU A 98 -11.53 -3.41 -12.97
N GLN A 99 -11.90 -3.16 -11.72
CA GLN A 99 -12.82 -2.10 -11.36
C GLN A 99 -12.08 -0.78 -11.20
N GLN A 100 -12.55 0.25 -11.89
CA GLN A 100 -11.89 1.56 -11.93
C GLN A 100 -11.69 2.17 -10.53
N ALA A 101 -12.71 2.11 -9.66
CA ALA A 101 -12.64 2.72 -8.33
C ALA A 101 -11.56 2.07 -7.45
N THR A 102 -11.54 0.74 -7.38
CA THR A 102 -10.52 0.01 -6.60
C THR A 102 -9.13 0.14 -7.19
N MET A 103 -9.02 0.19 -8.51
CA MET A 103 -7.74 0.44 -9.18
C MET A 103 -7.22 1.85 -8.87
N MET A 104 -8.09 2.86 -8.82
CA MET A 104 -7.69 4.21 -8.40
C MET A 104 -7.23 4.26 -6.95
N LEU A 105 -7.89 3.54 -6.04
CA LEU A 105 -7.42 3.41 -4.65
C LEU A 105 -6.04 2.75 -4.59
N PHE A 106 -5.79 1.73 -5.39
CA PHE A 106 -4.49 1.09 -5.50
C PHE A 106 -3.41 2.05 -6.03
N VAL A 107 -3.72 2.83 -7.07
CA VAL A 107 -2.80 3.85 -7.59
C VAL A 107 -2.45 4.88 -6.52
N VAL A 108 -3.44 5.37 -5.77
CA VAL A 108 -3.20 6.30 -4.65
C VAL A 108 -2.31 5.65 -3.58
N PHE A 109 -2.58 4.39 -3.22
CA PHE A 109 -1.75 3.63 -2.30
C PHE A 109 -0.29 3.57 -2.77
N VAL A 110 -0.04 3.21 -4.04
CA VAL A 110 1.31 3.15 -4.63
C VAL A 110 2.00 4.52 -4.59
N ILE A 111 1.28 5.59 -4.95
CA ILE A 111 1.81 6.96 -4.89
C ILE A 111 2.24 7.32 -3.46
N VAL A 112 1.38 7.11 -2.48
CA VAL A 112 1.65 7.42 -1.07
C VAL A 112 2.87 6.63 -0.56
N VAL A 113 2.95 5.34 -0.89
CA VAL A 113 4.08 4.47 -0.52
C VAL A 113 5.38 5.00 -1.14
N VAL A 114 5.40 5.21 -2.46
CA VAL A 114 6.62 5.65 -3.17
C VAL A 114 7.09 7.01 -2.67
N LEU A 115 6.18 7.97 -2.53
CA LEU A 115 6.51 9.30 -2.00
C LEU A 115 7.00 9.21 -0.55
N GLY A 116 6.39 8.36 0.27
CA GLY A 116 6.83 8.11 1.64
C GLY A 116 8.24 7.53 1.69
N ILE A 117 8.53 6.52 0.88
CA ILE A 117 9.87 5.90 0.80
C ILE A 117 10.90 6.92 0.33
N VAL A 118 10.64 7.64 -0.76
CA VAL A 118 11.57 8.66 -1.28
C VAL A 118 11.83 9.73 -0.25
N SER A 119 10.79 10.35 0.29
CA SER A 119 10.88 11.45 1.26
C SER A 119 11.66 11.04 2.52
N MET A 120 11.35 9.87 3.08
CA MET A 120 12.02 9.42 4.31
C MET A 120 13.46 8.96 4.04
N THR A 121 13.74 8.30 2.92
CA THR A 121 15.10 7.91 2.55
C THR A 121 15.98 9.15 2.34
N GLU A 122 15.50 10.18 1.64
CA GLU A 122 16.26 11.43 1.45
C GLU A 122 16.54 12.14 2.77
N ARG A 123 15.64 12.06 3.74
CA ARG A 123 15.85 12.65 5.08
C ARG A 123 16.84 11.84 5.91
N LEU A 124 16.72 10.51 5.93
CA LEU A 124 17.65 9.61 6.62
C LEU A 124 19.07 9.70 6.08
N THR A 125 19.22 9.91 4.76
CA THR A 125 20.51 9.97 4.07
C THR A 125 20.97 11.40 3.81
N ARG A 126 20.44 12.38 4.56
CA ARG A 126 20.76 13.81 4.37
C ARG A 126 22.26 14.10 4.44
N SER A 127 22.98 13.39 5.29
CA SER A 127 24.45 13.49 5.43
C SER A 127 25.23 13.01 4.19
N CYS A 128 24.61 12.23 3.32
CA CYS A 128 25.24 11.69 2.10
C CYS A 128 25.28 12.70 0.92
N GLY A 129 24.86 13.95 1.14
CA GLY A 129 24.94 15.02 0.14
C GLY A 129 24.17 14.69 -1.16
N GLY A 130 24.83 14.79 -2.31
CA GLY A 130 24.22 14.53 -3.61
C GLY A 130 23.79 13.08 -3.85
N ARG A 131 24.33 12.12 -3.09
CA ARG A 131 24.01 10.69 -3.22
C ARG A 131 22.64 10.31 -2.66
N LYS A 132 22.01 11.16 -1.86
CA LYS A 132 20.70 10.90 -1.24
C LYS A 132 19.61 10.52 -2.26
N LYS A 133 19.61 11.16 -3.44
CA LYS A 133 18.65 10.86 -4.53
C LYS A 133 18.89 9.49 -5.14
N LEU A 134 20.16 9.10 -5.30
CA LEU A 134 20.52 7.76 -5.76
C LEU A 134 20.08 6.70 -4.74
N LEU A 135 20.30 6.94 -3.45
CA LEU A 135 19.87 6.03 -2.39
C LEU A 135 18.36 5.90 -2.33
N ALA A 136 17.61 7.00 -2.50
CA ALA A 136 16.15 6.96 -2.58
C ALA A 136 15.67 6.18 -3.81
N PHE A 137 16.33 6.37 -4.95
CA PHE A 137 16.07 5.58 -6.15
C PHE A 137 16.33 4.08 -5.90
N CYS A 138 17.49 3.72 -5.37
CA CYS A 138 17.82 2.33 -5.04
C CYS A 138 16.81 1.72 -4.03
N ALA A 139 16.32 2.49 -3.06
CA ALA A 139 15.33 2.02 -2.11
C ALA A 139 14.01 1.66 -2.80
N VAL A 140 13.50 2.54 -3.68
CA VAL A 140 12.25 2.29 -4.43
C VAL A 140 12.38 1.10 -5.38
N PHE A 141 13.52 0.99 -6.06
CA PHE A 141 13.79 -0.10 -7.01
C PHE A 141 14.43 -1.33 -6.37
N SER A 142 14.45 -1.41 -5.03
CA SER A 142 14.85 -2.65 -4.35
C SER A 142 13.83 -3.75 -4.60
N TYR A 143 14.30 -5.00 -4.69
CA TYR A 143 13.44 -6.16 -4.89
C TYR A 143 12.28 -6.23 -3.87
N GLY A 144 12.57 -5.97 -2.59
CA GLY A 144 11.55 -6.02 -1.55
C GLY A 144 10.44 -4.98 -1.72
N VAL A 145 10.78 -3.76 -2.18
CA VAL A 145 9.77 -2.73 -2.45
C VAL A 145 8.99 -3.05 -3.72
N LEU A 146 9.65 -3.46 -4.80
CA LEU A 146 8.97 -3.84 -6.05
C LEU A 146 8.02 -5.02 -5.84
N TYR A 147 8.46 -6.05 -5.13
CA TYR A 147 7.63 -7.21 -4.79
C TYR A 147 6.44 -6.80 -3.90
N GLY A 148 6.68 -5.95 -2.89
CA GLY A 148 5.61 -5.44 -2.04
C GLY A 148 4.61 -4.56 -2.81
N LEU A 149 5.07 -3.77 -3.79
CA LEU A 149 4.20 -2.98 -4.67
C LEU A 149 3.36 -3.89 -5.58
N GLU A 150 3.97 -4.90 -6.16
CA GLU A 150 3.28 -5.88 -6.99
C GLU A 150 2.13 -6.54 -6.22
N ARG A 151 2.36 -6.94 -5.00
CA ARG A 151 1.32 -7.55 -4.15
C ARG A 151 0.36 -6.54 -3.53
N GLY A 152 0.71 -5.25 -3.50
CA GLY A 152 -0.05 -4.23 -2.79
C GLY A 152 0.01 -4.39 -1.27
N ASN A 153 1.18 -4.82 -0.75
CA ASN A 153 1.31 -5.17 0.66
C ASN A 153 1.38 -3.92 1.55
N ILE A 154 0.52 -3.86 2.57
CA ILE A 154 0.46 -2.76 3.55
C ILE A 154 1.77 -2.57 4.32
N LEU A 155 2.64 -3.60 4.35
CA LEU A 155 3.98 -3.53 4.90
C LEU A 155 4.78 -2.32 4.41
N LEU A 156 4.57 -1.93 3.17
CA LEU A 156 5.26 -0.82 2.56
C LEU A 156 4.97 0.53 3.24
N LEU A 157 3.79 0.68 3.89
CA LEU A 157 3.47 1.85 4.71
C LEU A 157 4.21 1.85 6.05
N CYS A 158 4.56 0.67 6.57
CA CYS A 158 5.31 0.59 7.83
C CYS A 158 6.69 1.23 7.70
N TRP A 159 7.36 1.09 6.56
CA TRP A 159 8.70 1.60 6.37
C TRP A 159 8.81 3.13 6.55
N PRO A 160 8.04 3.99 5.84
CA PRO A 160 8.09 5.43 6.04
C PRO A 160 7.67 5.85 7.46
N LEU A 161 6.74 5.13 8.09
CA LEU A 161 6.31 5.40 9.47
C LEU A 161 7.45 5.11 10.46
N MET A 162 8.13 3.97 10.32
CA MET A 162 9.30 3.62 11.14
C MET A 162 10.46 4.61 10.91
N ALA A 163 10.71 4.98 9.66
CA ALA A 163 11.73 5.98 9.32
C ALA A 163 11.42 7.35 9.95
N PHE A 164 10.14 7.75 9.96
CA PHE A 164 9.70 8.98 10.62
C PHE A 164 9.94 8.91 12.14
N PHE A 165 9.63 7.79 12.77
CA PHE A 165 9.93 7.57 14.18
C PHE A 165 11.44 7.71 14.47
N ILE A 166 12.30 7.01 13.72
CA ILE A 166 13.76 7.06 13.90
C ILE A 166 14.28 8.49 13.78
N LEU A 167 13.77 9.28 12.82
CA LEU A 167 14.21 10.65 12.58
C LEU A 167 13.79 11.62 13.69
N TYR A 168 12.62 11.42 14.29
CA TYR A 168 12.01 12.47 15.12
C TYR A 168 11.73 12.06 16.56
N ARG A 169 12.01 10.83 16.98
CA ARG A 169 11.81 10.34 18.37
C ARG A 169 12.52 11.18 19.44
N ASN A 170 13.65 11.81 19.09
CA ASN A 170 14.44 12.65 19.98
C ASN A 170 14.31 14.15 19.64
N SER A 171 13.25 14.54 18.94
CA SER A 171 13.04 15.95 18.58
C SER A 171 12.79 16.81 19.83
N GLU A 172 13.40 18.00 19.88
CA GLU A 172 13.11 19.01 20.90
C GLU A 172 11.68 19.55 20.83
N LYS A 173 11.03 19.44 19.66
CA LYS A 173 9.63 19.85 19.47
C LYS A 173 8.70 18.74 19.98
N PRO A 174 7.94 19.00 21.09
CA PRO A 174 7.10 17.97 21.71
C PRO A 174 6.12 17.33 20.72
N LEU A 175 5.40 18.14 19.94
CA LEU A 175 4.44 17.66 18.96
C LEU A 175 5.09 16.69 17.96
N LEU A 176 6.30 16.99 17.48
CA LEU A 176 6.98 16.16 16.49
C LEU A 176 7.41 14.82 17.09
N ARG A 177 7.82 14.81 18.37
CA ARG A 177 8.14 13.60 19.11
C ARG A 177 6.90 12.72 19.32
N GLU A 178 5.77 13.31 19.73
CA GLU A 178 4.52 12.57 19.89
C GLU A 178 4.01 11.98 18.57
N LEU A 179 4.09 12.76 17.46
CA LEU A 179 3.76 12.26 16.12
C LEU A 179 4.68 11.12 15.68
N ALA A 180 5.96 11.14 16.09
CA ALA A 180 6.88 10.04 15.81
C ALA A 180 6.48 8.76 16.56
N CYS A 181 6.12 8.86 17.83
CA CYS A 181 5.60 7.73 18.62
C CYS A 181 4.28 7.20 18.02
N LEU A 182 3.38 8.09 17.61
CA LEU A 182 2.14 7.71 16.94
C LEU A 182 2.41 6.98 15.63
N ALA A 183 3.38 7.43 14.83
CA ALA A 183 3.77 6.77 13.59
C ALA A 183 4.27 5.34 13.83
N LEU A 184 5.09 5.13 14.88
CA LEU A 184 5.51 3.78 15.27
C LEU A 184 4.33 2.92 15.71
N ALA A 185 3.42 3.47 16.52
CA ALA A 185 2.22 2.75 16.97
C ALA A 185 1.32 2.33 15.79
N ILE A 186 1.16 3.21 14.79
CA ILE A 186 0.42 2.89 13.56
C ILE A 186 1.15 1.78 12.77
N ALA A 187 2.47 1.87 12.61
CA ALA A 187 3.25 0.85 11.93
C ALA A 187 3.13 -0.52 12.64
N ALA A 188 3.22 -0.55 13.97
CA ALA A 188 3.02 -1.75 14.79
C ALA A 188 1.60 -2.31 14.67
N GLY A 189 0.60 -1.43 14.56
CA GLY A 189 -0.79 -1.82 14.33
C GLY A 189 -1.07 -2.35 12.91
N PHE A 190 -0.22 -2.03 11.94
CA PHE A 190 -0.30 -2.63 10.59
C PHE A 190 0.41 -3.98 10.51
N LYS A 191 1.55 -4.11 11.17
CA LYS A 191 2.34 -5.34 11.28
C LYS A 191 3.06 -5.33 12.64
N LEU A 192 3.15 -6.48 13.30
CA LEU A 192 3.66 -6.54 14.68
C LEU A 192 5.17 -6.25 14.82
N TYR A 193 5.98 -6.57 13.82
CA TYR A 193 7.43 -6.41 13.92
C TYR A 193 7.93 -4.96 14.17
N PRO A 194 7.28 -3.86 13.74
CA PRO A 194 7.69 -2.52 14.11
C PRO A 194 7.66 -2.25 15.63
N ALA A 195 6.90 -3.03 16.39
CA ALA A 195 6.86 -2.92 17.85
C ALA A 195 8.18 -3.31 18.54
N LEU A 196 9.14 -3.88 17.78
CA LEU A 196 10.46 -4.25 18.29
C LEU A 196 11.47 -3.08 18.26
N LEU A 197 11.11 -1.92 17.72
CA LEU A 197 11.91 -0.69 17.73
C LEU A 197 11.69 0.12 18.98
#